data_d3a8f35662ea1db3572c533f9957cdd3
#
_entry.id   d3a8f35662ea1db3572c533f9957cdd3
#
_cell.length_a   1.000
_cell.length_b   1.000
_cell.length_c   1.000
_cell.angle_alpha   90.00
_cell.angle_beta   90.00
_cell.angle_gamma   90.00
#
_symmetry.space_group_name_H-M   'P 1'
#
loop_
_entity.id
_entity.type
_entity.pdbx_description
1 polymer ?
#
loop_
_entity_poly.entity_id
_entity_poly.type
_entity_poly.pdbx_seq_one_letter_code
_entity_poly.pdbx_strand_id
1 'polypeptide(L)'
;MPLQTPPLRGLHDERGAKFTEFGGWDMPVEFDSIQTEHAAVREDVGIFDVSHMGQLHVTGPDATELMQRLTSNDVTRLAVGDSQYAVITDEDGIIIDDTVVYRLPDEDGEATYLFVPNAGTDEATHERWLSYRNEWDLEATVDNRTDEYAMFAIQGPNAPELVERVTDESVADLARFEARDATIDGVECWTARTGYTGEDGFELIVPWNAAEEIWTAFDCQPCGLGARDTLRIEAGLLLAGQEFDHETDPRTPYEAGIGFTVALETEFVGRDALAELDEAGVDERLVGFQLIDRGVPRHGYDITSTESRVIGTVTSGTMSPTLEQAIGLGYVPVEYAEPGTTLQVVVRGQSKKARVETTPFIDTV
;
A
#
# COMPACT_ATOMS: atom_id res chain seq x y z
N MET A 1 16.41 -2.35 18.38
CA MET A 1 15.67 -3.50 18.95
C MET A 1 15.88 -4.70 18.04
N PRO A 2 15.69 -5.96 18.47
CA PRO A 2 15.69 -7.07 17.53
C PRO A 2 14.55 -6.87 16.52
N LEU A 3 14.72 -7.31 15.27
CA LEU A 3 13.66 -7.27 14.27
C LEU A 3 12.54 -8.23 14.64
N GLN A 4 11.32 -7.86 14.30
CA GLN A 4 10.18 -8.79 14.35
C GLN A 4 10.35 -9.84 13.23
N THR A 5 9.81 -11.02 13.47
CA THR A 5 10.01 -12.16 12.59
C THR A 5 8.66 -12.66 12.08
N PRO A 6 8.41 -12.63 10.75
CA PRO A 6 7.18 -13.16 10.18
C PRO A 6 7.08 -14.68 10.37
N PRO A 7 5.85 -15.26 10.31
CA PRO A 7 5.65 -16.68 10.62
C PRO A 7 6.41 -17.60 9.65
N LEU A 8 6.63 -17.17 8.44
CA LEU A 8 7.27 -17.97 7.38
C LEU A 8 8.79 -17.74 7.27
N ARG A 9 9.41 -16.99 8.19
CA ARG A 9 10.85 -16.65 8.12
C ARG A 9 11.74 -17.88 7.92
N GLY A 10 11.45 -18.98 8.65
CA GLY A 10 12.19 -20.25 8.54
C GLY A 10 12.01 -20.92 7.18
N LEU A 11 10.76 -21.01 6.72
CA LEU A 11 10.42 -21.59 5.41
C LEU A 11 11.06 -20.82 4.25
N HIS A 12 11.07 -19.49 4.34
CA HIS A 12 11.70 -18.62 3.33
C HIS A 12 13.22 -18.80 3.31
N ASP A 13 13.87 -18.95 4.49
CA ASP A 13 15.32 -19.23 4.59
C ASP A 13 15.66 -20.57 3.94
N GLU A 14 14.89 -21.62 4.19
CA GLU A 14 15.06 -22.94 3.56
C GLU A 14 14.91 -22.91 2.04
N ARG A 15 14.11 -21.97 1.52
CA ARG A 15 13.94 -21.70 0.08
C ARG A 15 15.03 -20.80 -0.51
N GLY A 16 15.97 -20.34 0.32
CA GLY A 16 17.10 -19.52 -0.11
C GLY A 16 16.81 -18.03 -0.26
N ALA A 17 15.73 -17.53 0.35
CA ALA A 17 15.40 -16.11 0.33
C ALA A 17 16.52 -15.25 0.91
N LYS A 18 16.74 -14.08 0.34
CA LYS A 18 17.52 -13.00 0.94
C LYS A 18 16.56 -12.14 1.76
N PHE A 19 17.06 -11.62 2.88
CA PHE A 19 16.25 -10.84 3.81
C PHE A 19 16.76 -9.41 3.94
N THR A 20 15.85 -8.53 4.32
CA THR A 20 16.14 -7.14 4.65
C THR A 20 15.26 -6.67 5.80
N GLU A 21 15.75 -5.68 6.53
CA GLU A 21 14.90 -4.94 7.46
C GLU A 21 13.90 -4.10 6.68
N PHE A 22 12.63 -4.17 7.09
CA PHE A 22 11.55 -3.36 6.55
C PHE A 22 10.50 -3.08 7.63
N GLY A 23 10.35 -1.82 8.03
CA GLY A 23 9.42 -1.40 9.08
C GLY A 23 9.61 -2.14 10.41
N GLY A 24 10.84 -2.49 10.79
CA GLY A 24 11.14 -3.24 12.00
C GLY A 24 11.05 -4.75 11.87
N TRP A 25 10.73 -5.29 10.68
CA TRP A 25 10.59 -6.72 10.40
C TRP A 25 11.75 -7.27 9.55
N ASP A 26 12.07 -8.58 9.71
CA ASP A 26 13.05 -9.30 8.88
C ASP A 26 12.33 -9.97 7.70
N MET A 27 12.17 -9.24 6.59
CA MET A 27 11.32 -9.64 5.47
C MET A 27 12.11 -10.16 4.26
N PRO A 28 11.55 -11.11 3.47
CA PRO A 28 12.19 -11.57 2.25
C PRO A 28 12.21 -10.47 1.19
N VAL A 29 13.39 -10.14 0.68
CA VAL A 29 13.58 -9.14 -0.38
C VAL A 29 13.67 -9.77 -1.76
N GLU A 30 14.16 -11.01 -1.84
CA GLU A 30 14.38 -11.74 -3.09
C GLU A 30 14.49 -13.23 -2.80
N PHE A 31 13.87 -14.09 -3.63
CA PHE A 31 14.04 -15.55 -3.62
C PHE A 31 14.95 -16.01 -4.76
N ASP A 32 14.58 -15.74 -6.00
CA ASP A 32 15.37 -16.06 -7.20
C ASP A 32 16.10 -14.83 -7.75
N SER A 33 15.37 -13.96 -8.41
CA SER A 33 15.82 -12.64 -8.80
C SER A 33 14.62 -11.70 -8.93
N ILE A 34 14.83 -10.43 -8.63
CA ILE A 34 13.78 -9.40 -8.78
C ILE A 34 13.14 -9.46 -10.19
N GLN A 35 13.93 -9.71 -11.23
CA GLN A 35 13.41 -9.79 -12.60
C GLN A 35 12.54 -11.02 -12.82
N THR A 36 12.94 -12.18 -12.30
CA THR A 36 12.15 -13.42 -12.42
C THR A 36 10.83 -13.30 -11.67
N GLU A 37 10.89 -12.78 -10.46
CA GLU A 37 9.73 -12.59 -9.60
C GLU A 37 8.77 -11.54 -10.18
N HIS A 38 9.29 -10.43 -10.68
CA HIS A 38 8.53 -9.41 -11.38
C HIS A 38 7.82 -9.99 -12.62
N ALA A 39 8.54 -10.75 -13.45
CA ALA A 39 7.98 -11.37 -14.64
C ALA A 39 6.88 -12.37 -14.28
N ALA A 40 7.04 -13.16 -13.21
CA ALA A 40 6.00 -14.07 -12.74
C ALA A 40 4.70 -13.34 -12.43
N VAL A 41 4.76 -12.19 -11.77
CA VAL A 41 3.57 -11.39 -11.46
C VAL A 41 2.95 -10.78 -12.72
N ARG A 42 3.75 -10.30 -13.68
CA ARG A 42 3.22 -9.70 -14.92
C ARG A 42 2.68 -10.72 -15.93
N GLU A 43 3.24 -11.93 -15.99
CA GLU A 43 2.95 -12.91 -17.02
C GLU A 43 2.12 -14.11 -16.52
N ASP A 44 2.11 -14.36 -15.20
CA ASP A 44 1.48 -15.54 -14.61
C ASP A 44 0.90 -15.21 -13.22
N VAL A 45 1.54 -15.66 -12.14
CA VAL A 45 1.16 -15.42 -10.75
C VAL A 45 2.36 -15.50 -9.81
N GLY A 46 2.44 -14.55 -8.89
CA GLY A 46 3.40 -14.56 -7.79
C GLY A 46 2.71 -14.45 -6.42
N ILE A 47 3.36 -14.98 -5.39
CA ILE A 47 2.90 -14.88 -4.00
C ILE A 47 3.92 -14.10 -3.16
N PHE A 48 3.43 -13.15 -2.35
CA PHE A 48 4.23 -12.34 -1.44
C PHE A 48 3.82 -12.60 0.00
N ASP A 49 4.81 -12.75 0.88
CA ASP A 49 4.60 -12.62 2.32
C ASP A 49 4.59 -11.13 2.67
N VAL A 50 3.45 -10.65 3.14
CA VAL A 50 3.23 -9.27 3.58
C VAL A 50 2.77 -9.21 5.03
N SER A 51 3.15 -10.22 5.83
CA SER A 51 2.78 -10.36 7.25
C SER A 51 3.37 -9.26 8.16
N HIS A 52 4.16 -8.33 7.61
CA HIS A 52 4.60 -7.12 8.30
C HIS A 52 3.54 -6.02 8.35
N MET A 53 2.45 -6.17 7.60
CA MET A 53 1.32 -5.23 7.64
C MET A 53 0.54 -5.40 8.93
N GLY A 54 0.15 -4.27 9.54
CA GLY A 54 -0.61 -4.28 10.79
C GLY A 54 -2.05 -4.79 10.60
N GLN A 55 -2.66 -5.22 11.72
CA GLN A 55 -4.03 -5.74 11.75
C GLN A 55 -4.76 -5.12 12.95
N LEU A 56 -5.47 -4.01 12.76
CA LEU A 56 -6.24 -3.36 13.82
C LEU A 56 -7.73 -3.64 13.62
N HIS A 57 -8.33 -4.36 14.57
CA HIS A 57 -9.76 -4.62 14.61
C HIS A 57 -10.49 -3.58 15.43
N VAL A 58 -11.58 -3.05 14.88
CA VAL A 58 -12.42 -2.06 15.55
C VAL A 58 -13.87 -2.55 15.55
N THR A 59 -14.46 -2.73 16.73
CA THR A 59 -15.83 -3.20 16.89
C THR A 59 -16.56 -2.45 18.00
N GLY A 60 -17.87 -2.47 18.00
CA GLY A 60 -18.71 -1.88 19.03
C GLY A 60 -19.76 -0.91 18.49
N PRO A 61 -20.64 -0.39 19.36
CA PRO A 61 -21.73 0.51 18.99
C PRO A 61 -21.28 1.73 18.19
N ASP A 62 -20.12 2.32 18.56
CA ASP A 62 -19.60 3.53 17.94
C ASP A 62 -18.39 3.25 16.99
N ALA A 63 -18.17 1.97 16.59
CA ALA A 63 -17.06 1.61 15.72
C ALA A 63 -17.08 2.36 14.39
N THR A 64 -18.25 2.50 13.77
CA THR A 64 -18.42 3.26 12.52
C THR A 64 -18.07 4.74 12.69
N GLU A 65 -18.51 5.37 13.80
CA GLU A 65 -18.20 6.77 14.08
C GLU A 65 -16.69 6.96 14.32
N LEU A 66 -16.06 6.07 15.07
CA LEU A 66 -14.61 6.12 15.33
C LEU A 66 -13.82 5.97 14.03
N MET A 67 -14.18 4.97 13.20
CA MET A 67 -13.52 4.75 11.90
C MET A 67 -13.70 5.96 10.97
N GLN A 68 -14.91 6.53 10.88
CA GLN A 68 -15.18 7.69 10.04
C GLN A 68 -14.37 8.91 10.46
N ARG A 69 -14.26 9.16 11.75
CA ARG A 69 -13.51 10.33 12.25
C ARG A 69 -11.99 10.19 12.13
N LEU A 70 -11.47 8.96 12.04
CA LEU A 70 -10.03 8.69 11.97
C LEU A 70 -9.53 8.40 10.55
N THR A 71 -10.41 8.26 9.56
CA THR A 71 -10.04 8.03 8.16
C THR A 71 -10.67 9.06 7.23
N SER A 72 -9.95 9.46 6.20
CA SER A 72 -10.35 10.54 5.30
C SER A 72 -11.49 10.19 4.34
N ASN A 73 -11.72 8.89 4.09
CA ASN A 73 -12.75 8.43 3.17
C ASN A 73 -14.05 8.05 3.89
N ASP A 74 -15.14 7.93 3.17
CA ASP A 74 -16.47 7.67 3.74
C ASP A 74 -16.67 6.17 4.02
N VAL A 75 -16.38 5.74 5.26
CA VAL A 75 -16.58 4.33 5.68
C VAL A 75 -18.05 3.94 5.82
N THR A 76 -18.95 4.92 5.89
CA THR A 76 -20.41 4.66 6.03
C THR A 76 -21.02 4.05 4.77
N ARG A 77 -20.31 4.13 3.63
CA ARG A 77 -20.72 3.53 2.36
C ARG A 77 -20.40 2.04 2.23
N LEU A 78 -19.53 1.53 3.12
CA LEU A 78 -19.08 0.15 3.04
C LEU A 78 -20.17 -0.81 3.53
N ALA A 79 -20.60 -1.72 2.67
CA ALA A 79 -21.35 -2.90 3.06
C ALA A 79 -20.38 -3.97 3.64
N VAL A 80 -20.90 -4.97 4.33
CA VAL A 80 -20.10 -6.11 4.77
C VAL A 80 -19.43 -6.78 3.57
N GLY A 81 -18.13 -6.94 3.63
CA GLY A 81 -17.31 -7.47 2.55
C GLY A 81 -16.68 -6.38 1.66
N ASP A 82 -17.12 -5.12 1.76
CA ASP A 82 -16.48 -4.03 1.02
C ASP A 82 -15.21 -3.56 1.71
N SER A 83 -14.33 -2.97 0.91
CA SER A 83 -13.15 -2.25 1.40
C SER A 83 -12.92 -0.96 0.63
N GLN A 84 -12.11 -0.09 1.18
CA GLN A 84 -11.71 1.15 0.52
C GLN A 84 -10.31 1.57 0.92
N TYR A 85 -9.63 2.25 0.01
CA TYR A 85 -8.39 2.93 0.31
C TYR A 85 -8.69 4.26 1.00
N ALA A 86 -7.99 4.53 2.09
CA ALA A 86 -8.11 5.73 2.89
C ALA A 86 -6.75 6.17 3.43
N VAL A 87 -6.64 7.39 3.88
CA VAL A 87 -5.50 7.87 4.65
C VAL A 87 -5.95 8.28 6.05
N ILE A 88 -5.05 8.20 7.00
CA ILE A 88 -5.18 8.88 8.29
C ILE A 88 -4.33 10.13 8.27
N THR A 89 -4.89 11.23 8.76
CA THR A 89 -4.24 12.55 8.77
C THR A 89 -4.16 13.13 10.17
N ASP A 90 -3.23 14.06 10.37
CA ASP A 90 -3.25 14.94 11.50
C ASP A 90 -4.23 16.11 11.31
N GLU A 91 -4.29 17.02 12.28
CA GLU A 91 -5.19 18.18 12.27
C GLU A 91 -4.86 19.18 11.16
N ASP A 92 -3.63 19.18 10.64
CA ASP A 92 -3.16 20.03 9.55
C ASP A 92 -3.39 19.36 8.16
N GLY A 93 -4.00 18.17 8.13
CA GLY A 93 -4.28 17.41 6.90
C GLY A 93 -3.07 16.69 6.31
N ILE A 94 -1.98 16.57 7.08
CA ILE A 94 -0.77 15.82 6.68
C ILE A 94 -1.02 14.33 6.86
N ILE A 95 -0.62 13.53 5.86
CA ILE A 95 -0.73 12.07 5.88
C ILE A 95 0.17 11.50 6.98
N ILE A 96 -0.42 10.74 7.89
CA ILE A 96 0.29 9.92 8.89
C ILE A 96 0.55 8.54 8.32
N ASP A 97 -0.48 7.92 7.71
CA ASP A 97 -0.40 6.60 7.08
C ASP A 97 -1.47 6.46 6.00
N ASP A 98 -1.25 5.54 5.07
CA ASP A 98 -2.23 5.13 4.06
C ASP A 98 -2.61 3.66 4.26
N THR A 99 -3.85 3.30 3.93
CA THR A 99 -4.37 1.99 4.29
C THR A 99 -5.55 1.53 3.46
N VAL A 100 -5.82 0.22 3.53
CA VAL A 100 -7.11 -0.35 3.17
C VAL A 100 -7.93 -0.58 4.43
N VAL A 101 -9.16 -0.10 4.42
CA VAL A 101 -10.17 -0.34 5.46
C VAL A 101 -11.17 -1.35 4.94
N TYR A 102 -11.38 -2.44 5.68
CA TYR A 102 -12.38 -3.47 5.38
C TYR A 102 -13.56 -3.38 6.32
N ARG A 103 -14.77 -3.55 5.81
CA ARG A 103 -15.99 -3.77 6.60
C ARG A 103 -16.18 -5.27 6.76
N LEU A 104 -15.78 -5.80 7.91
CA LEU A 104 -15.92 -7.21 8.28
C LEU A 104 -17.40 -7.57 8.59
N PRO A 105 -17.77 -8.86 8.64
CA PRO A 105 -19.03 -9.29 9.24
C PRO A 105 -19.20 -8.75 10.67
N ASP A 106 -20.45 -8.47 11.05
CA ASP A 106 -20.76 -7.97 12.38
C ASP A 106 -20.34 -8.97 13.48
N GLU A 107 -19.70 -8.48 14.53
CA GLU A 107 -19.42 -9.28 15.73
C GLU A 107 -20.45 -8.92 16.82
N ASP A 108 -21.10 -9.91 17.39
CA ASP A 108 -22.18 -9.75 18.41
C ASP A 108 -23.28 -8.76 18.01
N GLY A 109 -23.48 -8.55 16.72
CA GLY A 109 -24.46 -7.61 16.14
C GLY A 109 -23.98 -6.18 16.03
N GLU A 110 -22.69 -5.92 16.27
CA GLU A 110 -22.05 -4.62 16.16
C GLU A 110 -21.16 -4.55 14.92
N ALA A 111 -21.08 -3.35 14.32
CA ALA A 111 -20.22 -3.12 13.17
C ALA A 111 -18.76 -3.38 13.47
N THR A 112 -18.09 -4.14 12.60
CA THR A 112 -16.68 -4.50 12.75
C THR A 112 -15.88 -4.08 11.54
N TYR A 113 -14.75 -3.45 11.79
CA TYR A 113 -13.81 -3.00 10.76
C TYR A 113 -12.43 -3.57 10.99
N LEU A 114 -11.71 -3.79 9.88
CA LEU A 114 -10.29 -4.05 9.91
C LEU A 114 -9.56 -2.90 9.22
N PHE A 115 -8.58 -2.36 9.90
CA PHE A 115 -7.65 -1.36 9.40
C PHE A 115 -6.27 -2.00 9.26
N VAL A 116 -5.62 -1.84 8.11
CA VAL A 116 -4.33 -2.51 7.80
C VAL A 116 -3.22 -1.45 7.67
N PRO A 117 -2.65 -0.96 8.78
CA PRO A 117 -1.58 0.04 8.74
C PRO A 117 -0.29 -0.52 8.15
N ASN A 118 0.57 0.36 7.65
CA ASN A 118 1.88 0.00 7.12
C ASN A 118 2.81 -0.62 8.19
N ALA A 119 3.87 -1.28 7.72
CA ALA A 119 4.83 -1.97 8.58
C ALA A 119 5.40 -1.07 9.69
N GLY A 120 5.29 -1.53 10.93
CA GLY A 120 5.86 -0.86 12.11
C GLY A 120 5.09 0.37 12.59
N THR A 121 3.91 0.65 12.02
CA THR A 121 3.04 1.77 12.46
C THR A 121 1.83 1.31 13.28
N ASP A 122 1.63 0.00 13.40
CA ASP A 122 0.48 -0.63 14.06
C ASP A 122 0.30 -0.20 15.53
N GLU A 123 1.37 -0.20 16.33
CA GLU A 123 1.30 0.20 17.74
C GLU A 123 1.00 1.69 17.89
N ALA A 124 1.67 2.56 17.11
CA ALA A 124 1.43 4.01 17.16
C ALA A 124 0.01 4.36 16.69
N THR A 125 -0.49 3.65 15.68
CA THR A 125 -1.86 3.80 15.19
C THR A 125 -2.87 3.33 16.23
N HIS A 126 -2.63 2.19 16.88
CA HIS A 126 -3.45 1.66 17.97
C HIS A 126 -3.56 2.65 19.14
N GLU A 127 -2.41 3.18 19.62
CA GLU A 127 -2.38 4.17 20.69
C GLU A 127 -3.14 5.45 20.31
N ARG A 128 -2.97 5.95 19.07
CA ARG A 128 -3.68 7.11 18.55
C ARG A 128 -5.20 6.89 18.57
N TRP A 129 -5.65 5.72 18.11
CA TRP A 129 -7.08 5.41 18.04
C TRP A 129 -7.71 5.26 19.42
N LEU A 130 -7.01 4.63 20.37
CA LEU A 130 -7.43 4.58 21.77
C LEU A 130 -7.52 5.98 22.39
N SER A 131 -6.60 6.89 22.05
CA SER A 131 -6.61 8.26 22.52
C SER A 131 -7.86 9.01 22.06
N TYR A 132 -8.14 9.00 20.76
CA TYR A 132 -9.32 9.66 20.20
C TYR A 132 -10.63 9.02 20.64
N ARG A 133 -10.70 7.69 20.72
CA ARG A 133 -11.86 6.98 21.29
C ARG A 133 -12.18 7.50 22.71
N ASN A 134 -11.17 7.65 23.55
CA ASN A 134 -11.35 8.14 24.93
C ASN A 134 -11.70 9.64 24.96
N GLU A 135 -11.07 10.45 24.10
CA GLU A 135 -11.34 11.89 24.00
C GLU A 135 -12.80 12.16 23.57
N TRP A 136 -13.30 11.37 22.64
CA TRP A 136 -14.66 11.52 22.10
C TRP A 136 -15.72 10.73 22.88
N ASP A 137 -15.33 10.03 23.96
CA ASP A 137 -16.21 9.19 24.80
C ASP A 137 -17.02 8.16 24.00
N LEU A 138 -16.37 7.49 23.03
CA LEU A 138 -16.99 6.51 22.14
C LEU A 138 -16.91 5.09 22.73
N GLU A 139 -18.01 4.32 22.57
CA GLU A 139 -18.10 2.92 22.96
C GLU A 139 -17.62 2.02 21.81
N ALA A 140 -16.30 1.89 21.66
CA ALA A 140 -15.68 1.01 20.68
C ALA A 140 -14.49 0.27 21.29
N THR A 141 -14.25 -0.95 20.85
CA THR A 141 -13.05 -1.73 21.11
C THR A 141 -12.08 -1.57 19.95
N VAL A 142 -10.81 -1.34 20.24
CA VAL A 142 -9.72 -1.29 19.26
C VAL A 142 -8.67 -2.28 19.69
N ASP A 143 -8.48 -3.34 18.92
CA ASP A 143 -7.54 -4.42 19.22
C ASP A 143 -6.45 -4.47 18.15
N ASN A 144 -5.18 -4.39 18.56
CA ASN A 144 -4.06 -4.71 17.68
C ASN A 144 -3.85 -6.23 17.66
N ARG A 145 -4.13 -6.85 16.53
CA ARG A 145 -4.03 -8.30 16.29
C ARG A 145 -2.92 -8.67 15.29
N THR A 146 -1.95 -7.79 15.12
CA THR A 146 -0.85 -7.95 14.15
C THR A 146 -0.08 -9.26 14.34
N ASP A 147 0.06 -9.75 15.56
CA ASP A 147 0.74 -11.01 15.89
C ASP A 147 -0.17 -12.25 15.88
N GLU A 148 -1.47 -12.08 15.60
CA GLU A 148 -2.44 -13.17 15.49
C GLU A 148 -2.64 -13.64 14.04
N TYR A 149 -2.31 -12.80 13.06
CA TYR A 149 -2.56 -13.04 11.64
C TYR A 149 -1.31 -12.83 10.79
N ALA A 150 -1.15 -13.69 9.79
CA ALA A 150 -0.27 -13.49 8.65
C ALA A 150 -1.05 -12.87 7.49
N MET A 151 -0.36 -12.26 6.56
CA MET A 151 -0.97 -11.70 5.35
C MET A 151 -0.16 -12.09 4.12
N PHE A 152 -0.86 -12.56 3.07
CA PHE A 152 -0.25 -12.96 1.80
C PHE A 152 -0.93 -12.22 0.65
N ALA A 153 -0.15 -11.86 -0.37
CA ALA A 153 -0.68 -11.32 -1.61
C ALA A 153 -0.38 -12.25 -2.78
N ILE A 154 -1.42 -12.72 -3.48
CA ILE A 154 -1.35 -13.57 -4.67
C ILE A 154 -1.74 -12.69 -5.85
N GLN A 155 -0.77 -12.37 -6.71
CA GLN A 155 -0.90 -11.30 -7.70
C GLN A 155 -0.47 -11.76 -9.10
N GLY A 156 -1.22 -11.36 -10.12
CA GLY A 156 -0.92 -11.63 -11.52
C GLY A 156 -2.16 -12.04 -12.31
N PRO A 157 -2.09 -12.08 -13.66
CA PRO A 157 -3.24 -12.36 -14.52
C PRO A 157 -3.89 -13.73 -14.26
N ASN A 158 -3.14 -14.71 -13.74
CA ASN A 158 -3.65 -16.04 -13.40
C ASN A 158 -3.95 -16.21 -11.90
N ALA A 159 -3.79 -15.16 -11.07
CA ALA A 159 -4.10 -15.22 -9.66
C ALA A 159 -5.57 -15.57 -9.37
N PRO A 160 -6.59 -15.01 -10.07
CA PRO A 160 -7.97 -15.40 -9.85
C PRO A 160 -8.24 -16.90 -10.05
N GLU A 161 -7.66 -17.50 -11.10
CA GLU A 161 -7.81 -18.93 -11.35
C GLU A 161 -7.11 -19.78 -10.27
N LEU A 162 -5.93 -19.35 -9.81
CA LEU A 162 -5.19 -20.05 -8.78
C LEU A 162 -5.91 -20.00 -7.43
N VAL A 163 -6.39 -18.84 -7.00
CA VAL A 163 -7.11 -18.68 -5.72
C VAL A 163 -8.42 -19.45 -5.76
N GLU A 164 -9.23 -19.33 -6.83
CA GLU A 164 -10.48 -20.06 -7.02
C GLU A 164 -10.28 -21.61 -6.93
N ARG A 165 -9.13 -22.11 -7.38
CA ARG A 165 -8.82 -23.54 -7.36
C ARG A 165 -8.50 -24.08 -5.96
N VAL A 166 -7.97 -23.24 -5.07
CA VAL A 166 -7.54 -23.66 -3.72
C VAL A 166 -8.56 -23.32 -2.64
N THR A 167 -9.55 -22.47 -2.92
CA THR A 167 -10.64 -22.14 -2.01
C THR A 167 -11.82 -23.08 -2.18
N ASP A 168 -12.51 -23.42 -1.08
CA ASP A 168 -13.74 -24.23 -1.10
C ASP A 168 -14.96 -23.42 -1.57
N GLU A 169 -14.99 -22.10 -1.27
CA GLU A 169 -16.01 -21.16 -1.72
C GLU A 169 -15.52 -20.42 -2.97
N SER A 170 -16.46 -20.07 -3.87
CA SER A 170 -16.11 -19.25 -5.03
C SER A 170 -15.73 -17.84 -4.62
N VAL A 171 -14.61 -17.35 -5.15
CA VAL A 171 -14.12 -15.97 -5.02
C VAL A 171 -14.03 -15.24 -6.36
N ALA A 172 -14.37 -15.93 -7.44
CA ALA A 172 -14.28 -15.40 -8.80
C ALA A 172 -15.26 -14.25 -9.07
N ASP A 173 -16.37 -14.20 -8.33
CA ASP A 173 -17.41 -13.16 -8.43
C ASP A 173 -17.12 -11.91 -7.59
N LEU A 174 -16.08 -11.92 -6.75
CA LEU A 174 -15.66 -10.72 -6.02
C LEU A 174 -15.23 -9.62 -7.00
N ALA A 175 -15.80 -8.44 -6.84
CA ALA A 175 -15.29 -7.25 -7.51
C ALA A 175 -14.02 -6.74 -6.80
N ARG A 176 -13.28 -5.86 -7.46
CA ARG A 176 -12.14 -5.19 -6.84
C ARG A 176 -12.60 -4.42 -5.60
N PHE A 177 -11.85 -4.55 -4.51
CA PHE A 177 -12.17 -4.05 -3.17
C PHE A 177 -13.34 -4.76 -2.46
N GLU A 178 -13.77 -5.92 -2.97
CA GLU A 178 -14.66 -6.82 -2.23
C GLU A 178 -13.88 -7.98 -1.61
N ALA A 179 -14.39 -8.50 -0.51
CA ALA A 179 -13.81 -9.57 0.27
C ALA A 179 -14.86 -10.46 0.90
N ARG A 180 -14.48 -11.68 1.24
CA ARG A 180 -15.27 -12.63 2.03
C ARG A 180 -14.38 -13.62 2.76
N ASP A 181 -14.96 -14.31 3.74
CA ASP A 181 -14.34 -15.51 4.26
C ASP A 181 -14.35 -16.61 3.20
N ALA A 182 -13.23 -17.27 3.03
CA ALA A 182 -13.05 -18.43 2.19
C ALA A 182 -12.15 -19.45 2.88
N THR A 183 -12.45 -20.73 2.66
CA THR A 183 -11.75 -21.84 3.30
C THR A 183 -10.68 -22.40 2.37
N ILE A 184 -9.44 -22.50 2.85
CA ILE A 184 -8.31 -23.11 2.16
C ILE A 184 -7.75 -24.21 3.05
N ASP A 185 -7.73 -25.46 2.56
CA ASP A 185 -7.29 -26.64 3.32
C ASP A 185 -7.95 -26.78 4.73
N GLY A 186 -9.22 -26.33 4.84
CA GLY A 186 -9.98 -26.38 6.10
C GLY A 186 -9.70 -25.20 7.05
N VAL A 187 -8.88 -24.23 6.65
CA VAL A 187 -8.60 -22.99 7.39
C VAL A 187 -9.41 -21.83 6.81
N GLU A 188 -10.18 -21.16 7.65
CA GLU A 188 -10.90 -19.95 7.26
C GLU A 188 -9.94 -18.77 7.11
N CYS A 189 -9.99 -18.11 5.97
CA CYS A 189 -9.16 -16.96 5.61
C CYS A 189 -10.04 -15.80 5.11
N TRP A 190 -9.76 -14.58 5.54
CA TRP A 190 -10.35 -13.41 4.91
C TRP A 190 -9.67 -13.17 3.57
N THR A 191 -10.44 -13.28 2.49
CA THR A 191 -9.94 -13.25 1.11
C THR A 191 -10.49 -12.02 0.40
N ALA A 192 -9.63 -11.05 0.11
CA ALA A 192 -9.97 -9.78 -0.49
C ALA A 192 -9.40 -9.66 -1.92
N ARG A 193 -10.19 -9.20 -2.88
CA ARG A 193 -9.71 -8.92 -4.24
C ARG A 193 -9.08 -7.53 -4.28
N THR A 194 -7.86 -7.47 -3.78
CA THR A 194 -7.03 -6.27 -3.62
C THR A 194 -5.59 -6.59 -3.97
N GLY A 195 -4.73 -5.57 -4.02
CA GLY A 195 -3.30 -5.77 -4.27
C GLY A 195 -2.53 -4.47 -4.45
N TYR A 196 -1.22 -4.60 -4.50
CA TYR A 196 -0.25 -3.50 -4.57
C TYR A 196 0.70 -3.62 -5.76
N THR A 197 0.25 -4.24 -6.86
CA THR A 197 1.09 -4.53 -8.03
C THR A 197 0.58 -3.91 -9.34
N GLY A 198 -0.69 -3.49 -9.35
CA GLY A 198 -1.39 -3.09 -10.56
C GLY A 198 -1.98 -4.25 -11.35
N GLU A 199 -1.66 -5.50 -11.00
CA GLU A 199 -2.30 -6.69 -11.54
C GLU A 199 -3.55 -7.07 -10.74
N ASP A 200 -4.35 -7.96 -11.31
CA ASP A 200 -5.43 -8.62 -10.59
C ASP A 200 -4.87 -9.58 -9.55
N GLY A 201 -5.61 -9.80 -8.48
CA GLY A 201 -5.16 -10.69 -7.43
C GLY A 201 -5.91 -10.56 -6.14
N PHE A 202 -5.41 -11.27 -5.14
CA PHE A 202 -6.03 -11.35 -3.82
C PHE A 202 -5.01 -11.12 -2.72
N GLU A 203 -5.48 -10.54 -1.64
CA GLU A 203 -4.79 -10.48 -0.36
C GLU A 203 -5.55 -11.36 0.64
N LEU A 204 -4.82 -12.24 1.30
CA LEU A 204 -5.34 -13.20 2.27
C LEU A 204 -4.86 -12.82 3.66
N ILE A 205 -5.79 -12.74 4.61
CA ILE A 205 -5.49 -12.62 6.03
C ILE A 205 -5.77 -13.98 6.64
N VAL A 206 -4.74 -14.61 7.20
CA VAL A 206 -4.76 -16.00 7.64
C VAL A 206 -4.32 -16.11 9.11
N PRO A 207 -4.85 -17.05 9.91
CA PRO A 207 -4.36 -17.25 11.26
C PRO A 207 -2.86 -17.53 11.28
N TRP A 208 -2.12 -16.87 12.17
CA TRP A 208 -0.66 -16.94 12.25
C TRP A 208 -0.10 -18.37 12.28
N ASN A 209 -0.76 -19.24 13.04
CA ASN A 209 -0.36 -20.64 13.19
C ASN A 209 -0.65 -21.53 11.97
N ALA A 210 -1.47 -21.07 11.03
CA ALA A 210 -1.79 -21.76 9.78
C ALA A 210 -1.00 -21.21 8.58
N ALA A 211 -0.14 -20.21 8.78
CA ALA A 211 0.56 -19.51 7.72
C ALA A 211 1.33 -20.44 6.76
N GLU A 212 2.05 -21.45 7.29
CA GLU A 212 2.83 -22.38 6.46
C GLU A 212 1.92 -23.30 5.63
N GLU A 213 0.80 -23.78 6.20
CA GLU A 213 -0.18 -24.62 5.52
C GLU A 213 -0.80 -23.84 4.33
N ILE A 214 -1.28 -22.63 4.59
CA ILE A 214 -1.89 -21.80 3.55
C ILE A 214 -0.88 -21.38 2.48
N TRP A 215 0.34 -20.96 2.88
CA TRP A 215 1.38 -20.61 1.90
C TRP A 215 1.70 -21.76 0.94
N THR A 216 1.78 -22.98 1.46
CA THR A 216 2.12 -24.17 0.66
C THR A 216 0.99 -24.68 -0.21
N ALA A 217 -0.24 -24.23 -0.01
CA ALA A 217 -1.37 -24.52 -0.90
C ALA A 217 -1.23 -23.84 -2.27
N PHE A 218 -0.42 -22.78 -2.36
CA PHE A 218 -0.21 -22.04 -3.60
C PHE A 218 1.08 -22.49 -4.31
N ASP A 219 0.91 -23.18 -5.45
CA ASP A 219 2.03 -23.60 -6.32
C ASP A 219 2.31 -22.49 -7.35
N CYS A 220 3.01 -21.44 -6.92
CA CYS A 220 3.40 -20.31 -7.76
C CYS A 220 4.75 -19.72 -7.30
N GLN A 221 5.24 -18.71 -8.03
CA GLN A 221 6.52 -18.07 -7.75
C GLN A 221 6.49 -17.28 -6.44
N PRO A 222 7.32 -17.64 -5.43
CA PRO A 222 7.54 -16.76 -4.28
C PRO A 222 8.23 -15.47 -4.72
N CYS A 223 7.74 -14.35 -4.25
CA CYS A 223 8.22 -13.02 -4.61
C CYS A 223 8.55 -12.21 -3.35
N GLY A 224 9.67 -11.48 -3.39
CA GLY A 224 10.11 -10.64 -2.29
C GLY A 224 9.79 -9.15 -2.50
N LEU A 225 10.11 -8.35 -1.47
CA LEU A 225 9.84 -6.91 -1.47
C LEU A 225 10.55 -6.16 -2.60
N GLY A 226 11.66 -6.69 -3.14
CA GLY A 226 12.36 -6.08 -4.28
C GLY A 226 11.55 -6.10 -5.57
N ALA A 227 10.83 -7.19 -5.85
CA ALA A 227 9.89 -7.26 -6.97
C ALA A 227 8.66 -6.39 -6.68
N ARG A 228 8.11 -6.45 -5.45
CA ARG A 228 6.96 -5.64 -5.01
C ARG A 228 7.21 -4.15 -5.22
N ASP A 229 8.40 -3.63 -4.88
CA ASP A 229 8.74 -2.23 -5.05
C ASP A 229 8.77 -1.81 -6.53
N THR A 230 9.32 -2.64 -7.41
CA THR A 230 9.30 -2.35 -8.85
C THR A 230 7.88 -2.35 -9.41
N LEU A 231 7.07 -3.34 -9.05
CA LEU A 231 5.68 -3.50 -9.50
C LEU A 231 4.80 -2.31 -9.05
N ARG A 232 4.92 -1.89 -7.78
CA ARG A 232 4.14 -0.77 -7.24
C ARG A 232 4.50 0.56 -7.91
N ILE A 233 5.81 0.79 -8.23
CA ILE A 233 6.25 2.00 -8.94
C ILE A 233 5.65 2.03 -10.35
N GLU A 234 5.65 0.91 -11.07
CA GLU A 234 4.99 0.80 -12.37
C GLU A 234 3.49 1.12 -12.30
N ALA A 235 2.84 0.69 -11.23
CA ALA A 235 1.42 0.97 -10.94
C ALA A 235 1.19 2.38 -10.37
N GLY A 236 2.23 3.14 -10.06
CA GLY A 236 2.13 4.49 -9.49
C GLY A 236 1.61 4.53 -8.05
N LEU A 237 1.74 3.42 -7.30
CA LEU A 237 1.29 3.32 -5.91
C LEU A 237 2.34 3.87 -4.94
N LEU A 238 1.86 4.53 -3.89
CA LEU A 238 2.69 5.19 -2.89
C LEU A 238 3.30 4.16 -1.92
N LEU A 239 4.40 4.53 -1.30
CA LEU A 239 5.01 3.81 -0.20
C LEU A 239 5.33 4.79 0.93
N ALA A 240 4.78 4.56 2.11
CA ALA A 240 5.10 5.32 3.32
C ALA A 240 6.62 5.27 3.60
N GLY A 241 7.21 6.40 3.98
CA GLY A 241 8.67 6.55 4.11
C GLY A 241 9.41 6.84 2.80
N GLN A 242 8.71 6.84 1.65
CA GLN A 242 9.26 7.19 0.33
C GLN A 242 8.52 8.37 -0.29
N GLU A 243 7.23 8.22 -0.60
CA GLU A 243 6.40 9.26 -1.19
C GLU A 243 5.85 10.25 -0.17
N PHE A 244 5.71 9.85 1.06
CA PHE A 244 5.37 10.70 2.20
C PHE A 244 5.98 10.14 3.49
N ASP A 245 6.29 11.01 4.42
CA ASP A 245 6.68 10.68 5.79
C ASP A 245 6.26 11.83 6.69
N HIS A 246 5.46 11.53 7.71
CA HIS A 246 4.85 12.54 8.57
C HIS A 246 5.87 13.48 9.24
N GLU A 247 7.08 12.97 9.57
CA GLU A 247 8.11 13.74 10.28
C GLU A 247 9.13 14.41 9.34
N THR A 248 9.54 13.71 8.27
CA THR A 248 10.69 14.13 7.45
C THR A 248 10.31 14.66 6.07
N ASP A 249 9.19 14.23 5.51
CA ASP A 249 8.63 14.72 4.22
C ASP A 249 7.09 14.75 4.28
N PRO A 250 6.52 15.68 5.10
CA PRO A 250 5.07 15.78 5.28
C PRO A 250 4.37 16.16 3.98
N ARG A 251 3.34 15.39 3.63
CA ARG A 251 2.54 15.56 2.41
C ARG A 251 1.06 15.46 2.72
N THR A 252 0.28 16.20 1.96
CA THR A 252 -1.18 16.10 1.96
C THR A 252 -1.66 15.12 0.89
N PRO A 253 -2.87 14.56 1.00
CA PRO A 253 -3.44 13.69 -0.03
C PRO A 253 -3.51 14.34 -1.43
N TYR A 254 -3.68 15.66 -1.48
CA TYR A 254 -3.74 16.39 -2.75
C TYR A 254 -2.39 16.53 -3.44
N GLU A 255 -1.32 16.78 -2.66
CA GLU A 255 0.05 16.78 -3.18
C GLU A 255 0.47 15.39 -3.65
N ALA A 256 0.12 14.35 -2.87
CA ALA A 256 0.43 12.96 -3.16
C ALA A 256 -0.40 12.35 -4.32
N GLY A 257 -1.39 13.09 -4.83
CA GLY A 257 -2.22 12.65 -5.96
C GLY A 257 -3.31 11.64 -5.59
N ILE A 258 -3.59 11.47 -4.30
CA ILE A 258 -4.62 10.57 -3.75
C ILE A 258 -5.81 11.32 -3.14
N GLY A 259 -6.06 12.56 -3.58
CA GLY A 259 -7.18 13.38 -3.12
C GLY A 259 -8.56 12.73 -3.30
N PHE A 260 -8.69 11.68 -4.11
CA PHE A 260 -9.91 10.88 -4.23
C PHE A 260 -10.28 10.13 -2.94
N THR A 261 -9.34 10.01 -1.99
CA THR A 261 -9.58 9.42 -0.66
C THR A 261 -10.14 10.42 0.35
N VAL A 262 -10.32 11.69 -0.04
CA VAL A 262 -10.76 12.77 0.86
C VAL A 262 -12.25 13.04 0.64
N ALA A 263 -13.09 12.56 1.57
CA ALA A 263 -14.55 12.75 1.56
C ALA A 263 -14.92 13.99 2.40
N LEU A 264 -14.77 15.19 1.84
CA LEU A 264 -14.99 16.46 2.56
C LEU A 264 -16.42 16.63 3.11
N GLU A 265 -17.39 15.85 2.62
CA GLU A 265 -18.75 15.80 3.14
C GLU A 265 -18.90 15.06 4.47
N THR A 266 -17.85 14.36 4.93
CA THR A 266 -17.81 13.65 6.22
C THR A 266 -16.92 14.36 7.21
N GLU A 267 -17.03 13.99 8.49
CA GLU A 267 -16.19 14.55 9.56
C GLU A 267 -15.03 13.61 9.84
N PHE A 268 -13.79 14.12 9.74
CA PHE A 268 -12.58 13.40 10.09
C PHE A 268 -11.47 14.37 10.54
N VAL A 269 -10.44 13.84 11.21
CA VAL A 269 -9.28 14.63 11.64
C VAL A 269 -8.53 15.18 10.43
N GLY A 270 -8.28 16.50 10.39
CA GLY A 270 -7.62 17.19 9.27
C GLY A 270 -8.56 17.68 8.16
N ARG A 271 -9.88 17.38 8.25
CA ARG A 271 -10.87 17.76 7.23
C ARG A 271 -10.87 19.24 6.89
N ASP A 272 -10.86 20.13 7.88
CA ASP A 272 -10.98 21.57 7.66
C ASP A 272 -9.74 22.11 6.94
N ALA A 273 -8.54 21.66 7.31
CA ALA A 273 -7.30 22.01 6.63
C ALA A 273 -7.30 21.52 5.17
N LEU A 274 -7.78 20.29 4.93
CA LEU A 274 -7.90 19.75 3.58
C LEU A 274 -8.97 20.45 2.75
N ALA A 275 -10.08 20.92 3.36
CA ALA A 275 -11.08 21.71 2.67
C ALA A 275 -10.53 23.08 2.22
N GLU A 276 -9.74 23.76 3.07
CA GLU A 276 -9.06 24.99 2.71
C GLU A 276 -8.05 24.76 1.56
N LEU A 277 -7.32 23.65 1.60
CA LEU A 277 -6.35 23.29 0.58
C LEU A 277 -7.00 22.90 -0.76
N ASP A 278 -8.15 22.24 -0.74
CA ASP A 278 -8.92 21.92 -1.96
C ASP A 278 -9.35 23.20 -2.69
N GLU A 279 -9.77 24.24 -1.95
CA GLU A 279 -10.11 25.55 -2.52
C GLU A 279 -8.89 26.35 -3.00
N ALA A 280 -7.77 26.28 -2.27
CA ALA A 280 -6.56 27.06 -2.58
C ALA A 280 -5.71 26.41 -3.69
N GLY A 281 -5.74 25.09 -3.80
CA GLY A 281 -4.80 24.29 -4.59
C GLY A 281 -3.47 24.06 -3.89
N VAL A 282 -2.67 23.15 -4.43
CA VAL A 282 -1.34 22.80 -3.91
C VAL A 282 -0.24 23.46 -4.71
N ASP A 283 0.90 23.73 -4.07
CA ASP A 283 2.09 24.31 -4.73
C ASP A 283 2.96 23.26 -5.42
N GLU A 284 3.00 22.03 -4.88
CA GLU A 284 3.76 20.89 -5.37
C GLU A 284 2.83 19.70 -5.64
N ARG A 285 3.29 18.79 -6.48
CA ARG A 285 2.55 17.57 -6.79
C ARG A 285 3.50 16.42 -7.07
N LEU A 286 3.13 15.23 -6.61
CA LEU A 286 3.78 14.00 -7.01
C LEU A 286 3.52 13.74 -8.50
N VAL A 287 4.58 13.44 -9.23
CA VAL A 287 4.52 13.09 -10.65
C VAL A 287 5.29 11.82 -10.93
N GLY A 288 4.81 11.06 -11.90
CA GLY A 288 5.59 10.02 -12.52
C GLY A 288 6.49 10.62 -13.61
N PHE A 289 7.68 10.09 -13.77
CA PHE A 289 8.58 10.48 -14.86
C PHE A 289 9.37 9.30 -15.42
N GLN A 290 9.75 9.41 -16.69
CA GLN A 290 10.58 8.46 -17.40
C GLN A 290 11.92 9.12 -17.77
N LEU A 291 13.06 8.45 -17.51
CA LEU A 291 14.35 8.89 -18.00
C LEU A 291 14.46 8.61 -19.51
N ILE A 292 14.84 9.65 -20.27
CA ILE A 292 15.16 9.53 -21.70
C ILE A 292 16.62 9.11 -21.87
N ASP A 293 17.51 9.64 -21.02
CA ASP A 293 18.91 9.28 -21.00
C ASP A 293 19.17 8.03 -20.15
N ARG A 294 20.27 7.33 -20.42
CA ARG A 294 20.67 6.18 -19.63
C ARG A 294 20.98 6.54 -18.17
N GLY A 295 20.36 5.84 -17.26
CA GLY A 295 20.51 5.99 -15.82
C GLY A 295 19.37 5.28 -15.11
N VAL A 296 19.40 5.21 -13.79
CA VAL A 296 18.29 4.74 -12.95
C VAL A 296 18.10 5.77 -11.84
N PRO A 297 16.92 6.37 -11.70
CA PRO A 297 16.65 7.29 -10.62
C PRO A 297 16.63 6.54 -9.28
N ARG A 298 16.96 7.24 -8.20
CA ARG A 298 16.92 6.69 -6.84
C ARG A 298 16.42 7.76 -5.89
N HIS A 299 15.85 7.32 -4.78
CA HIS A 299 15.43 8.20 -3.70
C HIS A 299 16.51 9.25 -3.37
N GLY A 300 16.09 10.49 -3.17
CA GLY A 300 16.95 11.61 -2.80
C GLY A 300 17.74 12.25 -3.95
N TYR A 301 17.57 11.80 -5.20
CA TYR A 301 18.19 12.47 -6.35
C TYR A 301 17.43 13.76 -6.68
N ASP A 302 18.17 14.83 -6.98
CA ASP A 302 17.57 16.09 -7.38
C ASP A 302 16.85 15.98 -8.72
N ILE A 303 15.65 16.54 -8.78
CA ILE A 303 14.93 16.87 -10.01
C ILE A 303 15.24 18.34 -10.34
N THR A 304 15.67 18.61 -11.57
CA THR A 304 16.01 19.96 -12.00
C THR A 304 15.21 20.38 -13.23
N SER A 305 15.00 21.70 -13.36
CA SER A 305 14.51 22.27 -14.61
C SER A 305 15.56 22.13 -15.72
N THR A 306 15.18 22.38 -16.97
CA THR A 306 16.08 22.41 -18.12
C THR A 306 17.18 23.47 -18.00
N GLU A 307 17.02 24.45 -17.10
CA GLU A 307 18.00 25.46 -16.76
C GLU A 307 18.89 25.08 -15.56
N SER A 308 18.83 23.82 -15.13
CA SER A 308 19.61 23.27 -14.00
C SER A 308 19.28 23.88 -12.62
N ARG A 309 18.08 24.47 -12.45
CA ARG A 309 17.56 24.84 -11.14
C ARG A 309 16.96 23.61 -10.48
N VAL A 310 17.32 23.29 -9.24
CA VAL A 310 16.65 22.25 -8.45
C VAL A 310 15.20 22.69 -8.23
N ILE A 311 14.28 21.82 -8.60
CA ILE A 311 12.82 22.04 -8.53
C ILE A 311 12.10 20.92 -7.75
N GLY A 312 12.81 19.89 -7.32
CA GLY A 312 12.20 18.80 -6.57
C GLY A 312 13.18 17.67 -6.29
N THR A 313 12.63 16.58 -5.77
CA THR A 313 13.41 15.40 -5.36
C THR A 313 12.70 14.13 -5.81
N VAL A 314 13.48 13.13 -6.23
CA VAL A 314 13.01 11.78 -6.53
C VAL A 314 12.66 11.08 -5.23
N THR A 315 11.45 10.60 -5.10
CA THR A 315 10.99 9.79 -3.97
C THR A 315 11.27 8.31 -4.20
N SER A 316 10.94 7.81 -5.39
CA SER A 316 11.16 6.41 -5.77
C SER A 316 11.64 6.31 -7.21
N GLY A 317 12.39 5.23 -7.51
CA GLY A 317 12.83 5.01 -8.87
C GLY A 317 13.40 3.63 -9.12
N THR A 318 13.09 3.08 -10.31
CA THR A 318 13.48 1.74 -10.72
C THR A 318 13.81 1.68 -12.21
N MET A 319 14.39 0.56 -12.62
CA MET A 319 14.41 0.12 -14.02
C MET A 319 13.23 -0.83 -14.20
N SER A 320 12.17 -0.36 -14.85
CA SER A 320 11.00 -1.19 -15.14
C SER A 320 11.34 -2.28 -16.16
N PRO A 321 11.18 -3.56 -15.82
CA PRO A 321 11.33 -4.63 -16.81
C PRO A 321 10.20 -4.62 -17.85
N THR A 322 8.96 -4.28 -17.44
CA THR A 322 7.79 -4.19 -18.33
C THR A 322 7.99 -3.17 -19.44
N LEU A 323 8.48 -1.98 -19.07
CA LEU A 323 8.66 -0.86 -20.00
C LEU A 323 10.05 -0.85 -20.67
N GLU A 324 11.00 -1.63 -20.17
CA GLU A 324 12.43 -1.55 -20.51
C GLU A 324 13.00 -0.13 -20.35
N GLN A 325 12.45 0.63 -19.39
CA GLN A 325 12.76 2.04 -19.16
C GLN A 325 12.98 2.33 -17.68
N ALA A 326 13.81 3.32 -17.42
CA ALA A 326 13.99 3.83 -16.07
C ALA A 326 12.87 4.84 -15.75
N ILE A 327 12.09 4.54 -14.74
CA ILE A 327 10.96 5.33 -14.26
C ILE A 327 11.15 5.74 -12.81
N GLY A 328 10.44 6.75 -12.38
CA GLY A 328 10.44 7.19 -10.98
C GLY A 328 9.26 8.08 -10.65
N LEU A 329 9.11 8.30 -9.36
CA LEU A 329 8.16 9.22 -8.75
C LEU A 329 8.95 10.36 -8.07
N GLY A 330 8.35 11.52 -7.94
CA GLY A 330 8.95 12.62 -7.22
C GLY A 330 8.08 13.86 -7.22
N TYR A 331 8.30 14.75 -6.25
CA TYR A 331 7.56 15.99 -6.14
C TYR A 331 8.21 17.10 -6.95
N VAL A 332 7.36 17.86 -7.63
CA VAL A 332 7.75 19.06 -8.39
C VAL A 332 6.67 20.14 -8.21
N PRO A 333 7.02 21.44 -8.36
CA PRO A 333 6.02 22.50 -8.42
C PRO A 333 4.98 22.23 -9.52
N VAL A 334 3.73 22.61 -9.28
CA VAL A 334 2.60 22.33 -10.19
C VAL A 334 2.84 22.80 -11.63
N GLU A 335 3.63 23.86 -11.82
CA GLU A 335 4.01 24.36 -13.16
C GLU A 335 4.85 23.38 -13.99
N TYR A 336 5.46 22.38 -13.34
CA TYR A 336 6.24 21.31 -13.99
C TYR A 336 5.52 19.96 -14.01
N ALA A 337 4.31 19.85 -13.43
CA ALA A 337 3.64 18.58 -13.20
C ALA A 337 2.88 18.04 -14.43
N GLU A 338 2.70 18.83 -15.48
CA GLU A 338 1.93 18.41 -16.66
C GLU A 338 2.65 17.29 -17.44
N PRO A 339 1.95 16.18 -17.80
CA PRO A 339 2.51 15.13 -18.63
C PRO A 339 3.12 15.68 -19.93
N GLY A 340 4.28 15.14 -20.32
CA GLY A 340 5.06 15.62 -21.46
C GLY A 340 6.09 16.71 -21.11
N THR A 341 6.02 17.31 -19.92
CA THR A 341 6.99 18.30 -19.44
C THR A 341 8.39 17.68 -19.37
N THR A 342 9.38 18.39 -19.94
CA THR A 342 10.77 17.96 -19.87
C THR A 342 11.44 18.50 -18.62
N LEU A 343 12.06 17.61 -17.85
CA LEU A 343 12.92 17.93 -16.71
C LEU A 343 14.22 17.12 -16.78
N GLN A 344 15.05 17.24 -15.76
CA GLN A 344 16.28 16.48 -15.62
C GLN A 344 16.34 15.87 -14.22
N VAL A 345 16.96 14.69 -14.12
CA VAL A 345 17.27 14.03 -12.85
C VAL A 345 18.78 13.95 -12.71
N VAL A 346 19.32 14.31 -11.55
CA VAL A 346 20.77 14.30 -11.30
C VAL A 346 21.19 12.91 -10.84
N VAL A 347 21.49 12.03 -11.79
CA VAL A 347 21.92 10.66 -11.51
C VAL A 347 23.45 10.61 -11.33
N ARG A 348 23.91 10.32 -10.11
CA ARG A 348 25.36 10.25 -9.78
C ARG A 348 26.13 11.49 -10.22
N GLY A 349 25.55 12.68 -10.00
CA GLY A 349 26.16 13.95 -10.35
C GLY A 349 26.08 14.35 -11.84
N GLN A 350 25.32 13.62 -12.64
CA GLN A 350 25.10 13.92 -14.07
C GLN A 350 23.63 14.17 -14.32
N SER A 351 23.30 15.31 -14.91
CA SER A 351 21.94 15.60 -15.37
C SER A 351 21.52 14.63 -16.47
N LYS A 352 20.41 13.97 -16.27
CA LYS A 352 19.77 13.04 -17.21
C LYS A 352 18.43 13.59 -17.60
N LYS A 353 18.18 13.68 -18.90
CA LYS A 353 16.89 14.15 -19.42
C LYS A 353 15.79 13.17 -19.01
N ALA A 354 14.69 13.73 -18.51
CA ALA A 354 13.49 13.00 -18.14
C ALA A 354 12.26 13.70 -18.70
N ARG A 355 11.15 12.98 -18.74
CA ARG A 355 9.85 13.50 -19.13
C ARG A 355 8.81 13.06 -18.11
N VAL A 356 7.95 13.97 -17.70
CA VAL A 356 6.78 13.68 -16.87
C VAL A 356 5.81 12.81 -17.68
N GLU A 357 5.34 11.75 -17.08
CA GLU A 357 4.39 10.80 -17.65
C GLU A 357 3.14 10.70 -16.77
N THR A 358 2.07 10.23 -17.33
CA THR A 358 0.88 9.84 -16.54
C THR A 358 1.18 8.59 -15.70
N THR A 359 0.63 8.56 -14.49
CA THR A 359 0.58 7.33 -13.68
C THR A 359 -0.86 6.80 -13.66
N PRO A 360 -1.05 5.48 -13.62
CA PRO A 360 -0.03 4.41 -13.71
C PRO A 360 0.82 4.46 -14.98
N PHE A 361 2.08 3.94 -14.93
CA PHE A 361 2.93 3.84 -16.12
C PHE A 361 2.55 2.68 -17.06
N ILE A 362 1.76 1.74 -16.55
CA ILE A 362 1.26 0.55 -17.23
C ILE A 362 -0.26 0.54 -17.17
N ASP A 363 -0.90 -0.26 -18.01
CA ASP A 363 -2.31 -0.56 -17.85
C ASP A 363 -2.50 -1.38 -16.56
N THR A 364 -3.42 -0.96 -15.69
CA THR A 364 -3.76 -1.64 -14.44
C THR A 364 -5.18 -2.17 -14.49
N VAL A 365 -5.47 -3.24 -13.75
CA VAL A 365 -6.78 -3.88 -13.68
C VAL A 365 -7.69 -3.21 -12.65
#